data_bd060459509bdd7004f07e51c7efafd8
#
_entry.id   bd060459509bdd7004f07e51c7efafd8
#
_cell.length_a   1.000
_cell.length_b   1.000
_cell.length_c   1.000
_cell.angle_alpha   90.00
_cell.angle_beta   90.00
_cell.angle_gamma   90.00
#
_symmetry.space_group_name_H-M   'P 1'
#
loop_
_entity.id
_entity.type
_entity.pdbx_description
1 polymer ?
#
loop_
_entity_poly.entity_id
_entity_poly.type
_entity_poly.pdbx_seq_one_letter_code
_entity_poly.pdbx_strand_id
1 'polypeptide(L)'
;MKLTYVCPAPRQTLREILRNDLKLTYHQTQETARNGRIRIDGKPFFFNQVPREGQLLEIDLPAFAPWKVSDESLSLPSPEVLYRDDALLAVNKPHNLVVHQPPHQQHFEDTLQLRIHAHLSPRYHALHRLDAETGGIVLFTRYPYVTSVFHRYLEEHLVHKVYDALTEGWIPEDAMTIDLPIERLEPDSFTRVVREDGKPSRTEVRVLERLCIAGRRITRVQLSPVTGRTHQLRVHLSHIGFPILGDPRYASVQSSETSQLLRISFLQLFAREMTLPHPQSGQPLILRAPSDIGSDITDD
;
A
#
# COMPACT_ATOMS: atom_id res chain seq x y z
N MET A 1 2.25 16.96 -12.85
CA MET A 1 3.02 15.89 -13.53
C MET A 1 2.80 16.01 -15.04
N LYS A 2 3.86 15.91 -15.80
CA LYS A 2 3.77 15.85 -17.27
C LYS A 2 3.75 14.39 -17.74
N LEU A 3 2.78 14.06 -18.58
CA LEU A 3 2.80 12.84 -19.38
C LEU A 3 3.17 13.19 -20.82
N THR A 4 3.99 12.37 -21.44
CA THR A 4 4.27 12.41 -22.85
C THR A 4 3.81 11.11 -23.50
N TYR A 5 3.20 11.21 -24.67
CA TYR A 5 2.68 10.08 -25.40
C TYR A 5 2.85 10.30 -26.90
N VAL A 6 3.47 9.34 -27.57
CA VAL A 6 3.59 9.37 -29.04
C VAL A 6 2.30 8.84 -29.62
N CYS A 7 1.61 9.67 -30.41
CA CYS A 7 0.33 9.29 -31.00
C CYS A 7 0.50 8.10 -31.94
N PRO A 8 -0.32 7.04 -31.80
CA PRO A 8 -0.31 5.90 -32.73
C PRO A 8 -0.85 6.31 -34.11
N ALA A 9 -0.89 5.35 -35.03
CA ALA A 9 -1.45 5.53 -36.38
C ALA A 9 -2.81 6.23 -36.36
N PRO A 10 -3.12 7.07 -37.37
CA PRO A 10 -4.27 7.96 -37.36
C PRO A 10 -5.59 7.19 -37.39
N ARG A 11 -6.45 7.46 -36.45
CA ARG A 11 -7.92 7.17 -36.47
C ARG A 11 -8.60 7.44 -35.12
N GLN A 12 -7.83 7.79 -34.07
CA GLN A 12 -8.41 8.06 -32.75
C GLN A 12 -8.45 9.58 -32.49
N THR A 13 -9.57 10.06 -31.98
CA THR A 13 -9.66 11.41 -31.45
C THR A 13 -8.80 11.52 -30.20
N LEU A 14 -8.37 12.74 -29.85
CA LEU A 14 -7.67 12.99 -28.60
C LEU A 14 -8.43 12.41 -27.38
N ARG A 15 -9.77 12.52 -27.37
CA ARG A 15 -10.60 11.96 -26.31
C ARG A 15 -10.45 10.43 -26.18
N GLU A 16 -10.39 9.72 -27.29
CA GLU A 16 -10.22 8.26 -27.31
C GLU A 16 -8.83 7.87 -26.82
N ILE A 17 -7.78 8.57 -27.24
CA ILE A 17 -6.40 8.35 -26.73
C ILE A 17 -6.36 8.54 -25.21
N LEU A 18 -6.91 9.66 -24.68
CA LEU A 18 -6.89 9.92 -23.25
C LEU A 18 -7.62 8.83 -22.44
N ARG A 19 -8.72 8.31 -22.94
CA ARG A 19 -9.56 7.31 -22.26
C ARG A 19 -9.09 5.88 -22.49
N ASN A 20 -8.73 5.53 -23.73
CA ASN A 20 -8.45 4.15 -24.11
C ASN A 20 -7.00 3.76 -23.93
N ASP A 21 -6.05 4.65 -24.26
CA ASP A 21 -4.62 4.37 -24.19
C ASP A 21 -4.05 4.82 -22.83
N LEU A 22 -4.32 6.08 -22.45
CA LEU A 22 -3.83 6.65 -21.19
C LEU A 22 -4.74 6.35 -20.00
N LYS A 23 -5.92 5.75 -20.24
CA LYS A 23 -6.86 5.31 -19.19
C LYS A 23 -7.28 6.41 -18.19
N LEU A 24 -7.35 7.67 -18.64
CA LEU A 24 -7.91 8.73 -17.81
C LEU A 24 -9.39 8.49 -17.57
N THR A 25 -9.87 8.74 -16.35
CA THR A 25 -11.29 8.74 -16.04
C THR A 25 -12.02 9.86 -16.79
N TYR A 26 -13.33 9.80 -16.88
CA TYR A 26 -14.13 10.87 -17.50
C TYR A 26 -13.83 12.24 -16.86
N HIS A 27 -13.82 12.31 -15.55
CA HIS A 27 -13.55 13.53 -14.79
C HIS A 27 -12.15 14.07 -15.06
N GLN A 28 -11.13 13.23 -15.01
CA GLN A 28 -9.74 13.61 -15.31
C GLN A 28 -9.59 14.12 -16.74
N THR A 29 -10.26 13.47 -17.70
CA THR A 29 -10.26 13.89 -19.11
C THR A 29 -10.85 15.31 -19.23
N GLN A 30 -12.00 15.57 -18.62
CA GLN A 30 -12.65 16.89 -18.65
C GLN A 30 -11.83 17.99 -17.98
N GLU A 31 -11.27 17.70 -16.81
CA GLU A 31 -10.45 18.66 -16.06
C GLU A 31 -9.17 19.02 -16.82
N THR A 32 -8.52 18.05 -17.42
CA THR A 32 -7.30 18.26 -18.20
C THR A 32 -7.55 19.14 -19.44
N ALA A 33 -8.70 18.94 -20.10
CA ALA A 33 -9.05 19.71 -21.29
C ALA A 33 -9.45 21.16 -21.01
N ARG A 34 -10.23 21.40 -19.94
CA ARG A 34 -10.74 22.76 -19.62
C ARG A 34 -9.63 23.78 -19.37
N ASN A 35 -8.46 23.34 -18.94
CA ASN A 35 -7.38 24.18 -18.50
C ASN A 35 -6.26 24.36 -19.55
N GLY A 36 -6.45 23.99 -20.82
CA GLY A 36 -5.45 24.11 -21.86
C GLY A 36 -4.15 23.33 -21.60
N ARG A 37 -4.26 22.25 -20.82
CA ARG A 37 -3.13 21.44 -20.34
C ARG A 37 -2.68 20.38 -21.34
N ILE A 38 -3.30 20.35 -22.53
CA ILE A 38 -2.99 19.39 -23.59
C ILE A 38 -2.37 20.12 -24.76
N ARG A 39 -1.20 19.65 -25.18
CA ARG A 39 -0.45 20.21 -26.31
C ARG A 39 0.01 19.11 -27.23
N ILE A 40 0.07 19.40 -28.52
CA ILE A 40 0.76 18.60 -29.52
C ILE A 40 1.80 19.48 -30.18
N ASP A 41 3.06 19.02 -30.20
CA ASP A 41 4.20 19.76 -30.73
C ASP A 41 4.26 21.19 -30.14
N GLY A 42 3.99 21.33 -28.84
CA GLY A 42 3.98 22.59 -28.10
C GLY A 42 2.75 23.48 -28.29
N LYS A 43 1.81 23.14 -29.18
CA LYS A 43 0.59 23.93 -29.46
C LYS A 43 -0.62 23.34 -28.75
N PRO A 44 -1.57 24.18 -28.21
CA PRO A 44 -2.81 23.69 -27.62
C PRO A 44 -3.59 22.80 -28.57
N PHE A 45 -4.15 21.70 -28.04
CA PHE A 45 -4.88 20.72 -28.83
C PHE A 45 -6.23 20.38 -28.19
N PHE A 46 -7.29 20.09 -29.00
CA PHE A 46 -8.66 19.99 -28.55
C PHE A 46 -9.23 18.58 -28.76
N PHE A 47 -10.24 18.18 -27.99
CA PHE A 47 -10.79 16.82 -27.88
C PHE A 47 -11.27 16.17 -29.16
N ASN A 48 -11.88 16.94 -30.04
CA ASN A 48 -12.46 16.49 -31.30
C ASN A 48 -11.45 16.47 -32.45
N GLN A 49 -10.23 16.88 -32.19
CA GLN A 49 -9.15 16.81 -33.18
C GLN A 49 -8.52 15.41 -33.15
N VAL A 50 -8.08 14.96 -34.34
CA VAL A 50 -7.35 13.70 -34.51
C VAL A 50 -5.87 14.05 -34.67
N PRO A 51 -5.00 13.61 -33.74
CA PRO A 51 -3.56 13.82 -33.91
C PRO A 51 -3.03 12.97 -35.06
N ARG A 52 -1.91 13.42 -35.65
CA ARG A 52 -1.20 12.64 -36.67
C ARG A 52 -0.29 11.59 -36.00
N GLU A 53 -0.06 10.51 -36.70
CA GLU A 53 0.93 9.52 -36.30
C GLU A 53 2.29 10.13 -36.02
N GLY A 54 2.92 9.71 -34.92
CA GLY A 54 4.25 10.16 -34.51
C GLY A 54 4.27 11.51 -33.80
N GLN A 55 3.16 12.28 -33.74
CA GLN A 55 3.12 13.53 -32.99
C GLN A 55 3.26 13.27 -31.48
N LEU A 56 4.00 14.18 -30.81
CA LEU A 56 4.20 14.13 -29.37
C LEU A 56 3.03 14.86 -28.66
N LEU A 57 2.23 14.10 -27.95
CA LEU A 57 1.20 14.59 -27.06
C LEU A 57 1.80 14.86 -25.67
N GLU A 58 1.69 16.08 -25.20
CA GLU A 58 2.09 16.52 -23.86
C GLU A 58 0.85 16.84 -23.04
N ILE A 59 0.75 16.28 -21.83
CA ILE A 59 -0.41 16.45 -20.94
C ILE A 59 0.09 16.88 -19.56
N ASP A 60 -0.37 18.04 -19.10
CA ASP A 60 -0.15 18.50 -17.75
C ASP A 60 -1.26 18.05 -16.82
N LEU A 61 -1.02 16.97 -16.07
CA LEU A 61 -1.98 16.41 -15.12
C LEU A 61 -2.08 17.24 -13.83
N PRO A 62 -3.32 17.55 -13.38
CA PRO A 62 -3.50 18.30 -12.14
C PRO A 62 -3.10 17.48 -10.92
N ALA A 63 -2.56 18.15 -9.92
CA ALA A 63 -2.36 17.61 -8.59
C ALA A 63 -3.63 17.76 -7.73
N PHE A 64 -3.74 16.99 -6.66
CA PHE A 64 -4.76 17.19 -5.64
C PHE A 64 -4.72 18.62 -5.08
N ALA A 65 -5.87 19.12 -4.61
CA ALA A 65 -5.91 20.34 -3.82
C ALA A 65 -5.11 20.15 -2.52
N PRO A 66 -4.44 21.21 -2.02
CA PRO A 66 -3.69 21.08 -0.76
C PRO A 66 -4.64 20.95 0.43
N TRP A 67 -4.29 20.09 1.37
CA TRP A 67 -4.94 20.04 2.68
C TRP A 67 -4.53 21.25 3.53
N LYS A 68 -5.41 21.65 4.44
CA LYS A 68 -5.05 22.62 5.48
C LYS A 68 -4.23 21.88 6.54
N VAL A 69 -3.05 22.38 6.82
CA VAL A 69 -2.13 21.88 7.85
C VAL A 69 -2.17 22.87 9.01
N SER A 70 -2.34 22.39 10.23
CA SER A 70 -2.23 23.23 11.43
C SER A 70 -0.77 23.34 11.86
N ASP A 71 -0.43 24.42 12.58
CA ASP A 71 0.93 24.61 13.11
C ASP A 71 1.30 23.52 14.12
N GLU A 72 0.33 22.97 14.86
CA GLU A 72 0.52 21.87 15.78
C GLU A 72 1.05 20.60 15.08
N SER A 73 0.64 20.37 13.83
CA SER A 73 1.12 19.22 13.04
C SER A 73 2.62 19.27 12.73
N LEU A 74 3.25 20.44 12.80
CA LEU A 74 4.70 20.60 12.57
C LEU A 74 5.55 19.99 13.71
N SER A 75 4.96 19.76 14.88
CA SER A 75 5.61 19.09 16.00
C SER A 75 5.67 17.55 15.86
N LEU A 76 4.90 16.97 14.91
CA LEU A 76 4.90 15.54 14.66
C LEU A 76 6.25 15.08 14.09
N PRO A 77 6.67 13.83 14.33
CA PRO A 77 7.89 13.29 13.74
C PRO A 77 7.86 13.33 12.21
N SER A 78 9.01 13.66 11.61
CA SER A 78 9.15 13.60 10.14
C SER A 78 9.06 12.15 9.65
N PRO A 79 8.34 11.87 8.54
CA PRO A 79 8.28 10.52 7.98
C PRO A 79 9.62 10.12 7.35
N GLU A 80 10.00 8.86 7.54
CA GLU A 80 11.16 8.28 6.85
C GLU A 80 10.82 8.02 5.38
N VAL A 81 11.52 8.70 4.48
CA VAL A 81 11.31 8.61 3.03
C VAL A 81 12.22 7.53 2.44
N LEU A 82 11.62 6.51 1.81
CA LEU A 82 12.32 5.42 1.12
C LEU A 82 12.56 5.73 -0.36
N TYR A 83 11.61 6.42 -0.98
CA TYR A 83 11.66 6.79 -2.40
C TYR A 83 10.81 8.02 -2.65
N ARG A 84 11.27 8.89 -3.56
CA ARG A 84 10.51 10.07 -3.97
C ARG A 84 10.88 10.50 -5.38
N ASP A 85 9.84 10.70 -6.20
CA ASP A 85 9.97 11.39 -7.49
C ASP A 85 8.76 12.30 -7.77
N ASP A 86 8.49 12.65 -9.04
CA ASP A 86 7.34 13.49 -9.38
C ASP A 86 6.00 12.76 -9.22
N ALA A 87 5.94 11.45 -9.45
CA ALA A 87 4.70 10.65 -9.43
C ALA A 87 4.39 10.03 -8.06
N LEU A 88 5.42 9.51 -7.38
CA LEU A 88 5.30 8.68 -6.19
C LEU A 88 6.13 9.19 -5.01
N LEU A 89 5.64 8.91 -3.82
CA LEU A 89 6.36 8.95 -2.56
C LEU A 89 6.16 7.61 -1.85
N ALA A 90 7.26 6.93 -1.49
CA ALA A 90 7.23 5.78 -0.60
C ALA A 90 7.84 6.17 0.75
N VAL A 91 7.17 5.80 1.82
CA VAL A 91 7.64 6.04 3.20
C VAL A 91 7.62 4.77 4.01
N ASN A 92 8.51 4.69 4.99
CA ASN A 92 8.51 3.67 6.02
C ASN A 92 7.55 4.07 7.13
N LYS A 93 6.42 3.39 7.24
CA LYS A 93 5.45 3.62 8.31
C LYS A 93 5.91 2.92 9.58
N PRO A 94 6.07 3.60 10.72
CA PRO A 94 6.33 2.93 11.99
C PRO A 94 5.13 2.07 12.42
N HIS A 95 5.37 1.11 13.31
CA HIS A 95 4.31 0.38 13.99
C HIS A 95 3.41 1.33 14.80
N ASN A 96 2.17 0.91 15.07
CA ASN A 96 1.18 1.63 15.89
C ASN A 96 0.81 3.04 15.40
N LEU A 97 0.99 3.33 14.11
CA LEU A 97 0.58 4.58 13.47
C LEU A 97 -0.48 4.33 12.38
N VAL A 98 -1.58 5.07 12.43
CA VAL A 98 -2.64 5.02 11.42
C VAL A 98 -2.16 5.72 10.14
N VAL A 99 -2.49 5.19 8.96
CA VAL A 99 -2.08 5.82 7.68
C VAL A 99 -2.79 7.16 7.47
N HIS A 100 -4.10 7.21 7.62
CA HIS A 100 -4.91 8.42 7.45
C HIS A 100 -6.13 8.40 8.37
N GLN A 101 -6.72 9.57 8.61
CA GLN A 101 -7.92 9.73 9.43
C GLN A 101 -9.06 8.87 8.89
N PRO A 102 -9.60 7.89 9.66
CA PRO A 102 -10.77 7.13 9.24
C PRO A 102 -12.01 8.05 9.16
N PRO A 103 -12.84 7.91 8.13
CA PRO A 103 -14.13 8.61 8.10
C PRO A 103 -14.99 8.14 9.28
N HIS A 104 -15.66 9.06 9.94
CA HIS A 104 -16.62 8.80 11.05
C HIS A 104 -16.04 8.26 12.37
N GLN A 105 -14.74 8.34 12.59
CA GLN A 105 -14.09 7.99 13.86
C GLN A 105 -13.51 9.22 14.57
N GLN A 106 -13.12 9.01 15.86
CA GLN A 106 -12.43 10.04 16.63
C GLN A 106 -11.27 10.65 15.88
N HIS A 107 -11.03 11.93 16.08
CA HIS A 107 -9.90 12.65 15.51
C HIS A 107 -8.60 12.03 16.03
N PHE A 108 -7.77 11.51 15.14
CA PHE A 108 -6.40 11.12 15.47
C PHE A 108 -5.52 12.36 15.39
N GLU A 109 -4.83 12.67 16.47
CA GLU A 109 -3.88 13.79 16.52
C GLU A 109 -2.63 13.53 15.67
N ASP A 110 -2.30 12.24 15.45
CA ASP A 110 -1.15 11.80 14.68
C ASP A 110 -1.55 10.71 13.67
N THR A 111 -1.26 10.96 12.40
CA THR A 111 -1.37 9.97 11.32
C THR A 111 -0.20 10.13 10.37
N LEU A 112 0.17 9.06 9.66
CA LEU A 112 1.23 9.13 8.66
C LEU A 112 0.97 10.22 7.61
N GLN A 113 -0.29 10.38 7.18
CA GLN A 113 -0.68 11.43 6.23
C GLN A 113 -0.50 12.83 6.79
N LEU A 114 -0.81 13.08 8.08
CA LEU A 114 -0.57 14.38 8.73
C LEU A 114 0.92 14.69 8.79
N ARG A 115 1.75 13.72 9.16
CA ARG A 115 3.22 13.87 9.15
C ARG A 115 3.75 14.24 7.76
N ILE A 116 3.25 13.56 6.71
CA ILE A 116 3.62 13.86 5.30
C ILE A 116 3.15 15.26 4.90
N HIS A 117 1.95 15.65 5.28
CA HIS A 117 1.43 16.98 4.98
C HIS A 117 2.25 18.09 5.67
N ALA A 118 2.64 17.87 6.91
CA ALA A 118 3.41 18.84 7.68
C ALA A 118 4.85 19.01 7.14
N HIS A 119 5.53 17.90 6.82
CA HIS A 119 6.97 17.93 6.53
C HIS A 119 7.33 17.87 5.05
N LEU A 120 6.44 17.38 4.17
CA LEU A 120 6.76 17.16 2.76
C LEU A 120 5.86 17.95 1.82
N SER A 121 4.55 17.70 1.79
CA SER A 121 3.60 18.45 0.99
C SER A 121 2.14 18.13 1.36
N PRO A 122 1.29 19.14 1.52
CA PRO A 122 -0.13 18.95 1.83
C PRO A 122 -0.97 18.43 0.66
N ARG A 123 -0.34 17.99 -0.44
CA ARG A 123 -1.02 17.43 -1.62
C ARG A 123 -0.89 15.93 -1.73
N TYR A 124 -0.15 15.27 -0.85
CA TYR A 124 0.01 13.83 -0.89
C TYR A 124 -1.22 13.09 -0.36
N HIS A 125 -1.64 12.04 -1.07
CA HIS A 125 -2.71 11.13 -0.72
C HIS A 125 -2.20 9.69 -0.74
N ALA A 126 -2.61 8.89 0.24
CA ALA A 126 -2.24 7.49 0.30
C ALA A 126 -2.85 6.69 -0.86
N LEU A 127 -2.06 5.86 -1.52
CA LEU A 127 -2.50 4.95 -2.57
C LEU A 127 -3.09 3.65 -2.00
N HIS A 128 -2.61 3.24 -0.84
CA HIS A 128 -3.09 2.10 -0.08
C HIS A 128 -2.86 2.31 1.41
N ARG A 129 -3.26 1.35 2.22
CA ARG A 129 -3.09 1.40 3.68
C ARG A 129 -2.46 0.12 4.21
N LEU A 130 -1.82 0.24 5.36
CA LEU A 130 -1.49 -0.83 6.28
C LEU A 130 -2.37 -0.69 7.53
N ASP A 131 -2.51 -1.76 8.29
CA ASP A 131 -3.10 -1.69 9.63
C ASP A 131 -2.26 -0.77 10.53
N ALA A 132 -2.84 -0.21 11.57
CA ALA A 132 -2.11 0.68 12.48
C ALA A 132 -0.87 -0.02 13.04
N GLU A 133 -1.04 -1.26 13.49
CA GLU A 133 0.00 -2.06 14.13
C GLU A 133 1.10 -2.54 13.16
N THR A 134 0.82 -2.62 11.85
CA THR A 134 1.76 -3.11 10.83
C THR A 134 2.73 -2.00 10.40
N GLY A 135 4.03 -2.26 10.45
CA GLY A 135 5.07 -1.37 9.92
C GLY A 135 5.37 -1.56 8.44
N GLY A 136 6.16 -0.65 7.84
CA GLY A 136 6.72 -0.80 6.51
C GLY A 136 6.16 0.11 5.42
N ILE A 137 6.31 -0.30 4.17
CA ILE A 137 6.12 0.53 2.98
C ILE A 137 4.66 0.98 2.80
N VAL A 138 4.45 2.31 2.72
CA VAL A 138 3.20 2.91 2.26
C VAL A 138 3.48 3.90 1.13
N LEU A 139 2.69 3.80 0.05
CA LEU A 139 2.79 4.67 -1.11
C LEU A 139 1.80 5.83 -1.05
N PHE A 140 2.28 6.98 -1.49
CA PHE A 140 1.51 8.21 -1.66
C PHE A 140 1.74 8.81 -3.04
N THR A 141 0.80 9.63 -3.49
CA THR A 141 0.92 10.44 -4.69
C THR A 141 0.29 11.80 -4.51
N ARG A 142 0.70 12.76 -5.34
CA ARG A 142 0.05 14.08 -5.45
C ARG A 142 -0.99 14.15 -6.57
N TYR A 143 -1.15 13.06 -7.35
CA TYR A 143 -1.92 13.11 -8.60
C TYR A 143 -3.07 12.09 -8.63
N PRO A 144 -4.32 12.56 -8.84
CA PRO A 144 -5.48 11.65 -9.01
C PRO A 144 -5.29 10.61 -10.11
N TYR A 145 -4.57 10.97 -11.16
CA TYR A 145 -4.22 10.04 -12.25
C TYR A 145 -3.44 8.82 -11.75
N VAL A 146 -2.41 9.06 -10.93
CA VAL A 146 -1.59 7.97 -10.37
C VAL A 146 -2.41 7.04 -9.47
N THR A 147 -3.39 7.61 -8.73
CA THR A 147 -4.33 6.79 -7.95
C THR A 147 -5.12 5.85 -8.85
N SER A 148 -5.65 6.33 -9.98
CA SER A 148 -6.40 5.48 -10.93
C SER A 148 -5.50 4.41 -11.57
N VAL A 149 -4.26 4.75 -11.93
CA VAL A 149 -3.28 3.79 -12.46
C VAL A 149 -2.95 2.73 -11.41
N PHE A 150 -2.72 3.12 -10.16
CA PHE A 150 -2.41 2.18 -9.08
C PHE A 150 -3.55 1.21 -8.79
N HIS A 151 -4.81 1.67 -8.78
CA HIS A 151 -5.96 0.80 -8.61
C HIS A 151 -6.06 -0.22 -9.75
N ARG A 152 -5.84 0.19 -10.99
CA ARG A 152 -5.76 -0.73 -12.13
C ARG A 152 -4.63 -1.76 -11.96
N TYR A 153 -3.46 -1.35 -11.51
CA TYR A 153 -2.37 -2.29 -11.24
C TYR A 153 -2.73 -3.32 -10.16
N LEU A 154 -3.54 -2.94 -9.16
CA LEU A 154 -4.07 -3.89 -8.18
C LEU A 154 -5.05 -4.88 -8.82
N GLU A 155 -5.96 -4.41 -9.68
CA GLU A 155 -6.93 -5.24 -10.41
C GLU A 155 -6.25 -6.20 -11.40
N GLU A 156 -5.17 -5.75 -12.05
CA GLU A 156 -4.37 -6.54 -12.99
C GLU A 156 -3.29 -7.39 -12.29
N HIS A 157 -3.27 -7.43 -10.95
CA HIS A 157 -2.28 -8.17 -10.16
C HIS A 157 -0.80 -7.81 -10.43
N LEU A 158 -0.55 -6.56 -10.83
CA LEU A 158 0.80 -6.06 -11.12
C LEU A 158 1.53 -5.48 -9.89
N VAL A 159 0.84 -5.38 -8.75
CA VAL A 159 1.43 -4.93 -7.47
C VAL A 159 1.71 -6.15 -6.62
N HIS A 160 2.99 -6.46 -6.42
CA HIS A 160 3.43 -7.54 -5.54
C HIS A 160 3.93 -6.96 -4.23
N LYS A 161 3.49 -7.55 -3.12
CA LYS A 161 3.84 -7.13 -1.76
C LYS A 161 4.47 -8.30 -1.03
N VAL A 162 5.56 -8.03 -0.32
CA VAL A 162 6.24 -9.02 0.51
C VAL A 162 6.29 -8.48 1.94
N TYR A 163 5.87 -9.31 2.87
CA TYR A 163 5.91 -9.03 4.30
C TYR A 163 6.83 -10.03 4.99
N ASP A 164 7.49 -9.60 6.04
CA ASP A 164 8.16 -10.45 7.01
C ASP A 164 7.28 -10.54 8.26
N ALA A 165 7.26 -11.71 8.90
CA ALA A 165 6.59 -11.88 10.19
C ALA A 165 7.29 -12.92 11.06
N LEU A 166 7.07 -12.84 12.40
CA LEU A 166 7.39 -13.88 13.36
C LEU A 166 6.10 -14.46 13.90
N THR A 167 5.98 -15.78 13.84
CA THR A 167 4.79 -16.53 14.31
C THR A 167 5.13 -17.44 15.48
N GLU A 168 4.15 -17.67 16.34
CA GLU A 168 4.23 -18.72 17.36
C GLU A 168 4.28 -20.11 16.70
N GLY A 169 5.10 -21.00 17.24
CA GLY A 169 5.20 -22.40 16.80
C GLY A 169 6.11 -22.59 15.59
N TRP A 170 6.43 -23.86 15.31
CA TRP A 170 7.14 -24.24 14.11
C TRP A 170 6.15 -24.69 13.03
N ILE A 171 6.05 -23.91 11.96
CA ILE A 171 5.31 -24.29 10.76
C ILE A 171 6.05 -25.46 10.10
N PRO A 172 5.41 -26.65 9.93
CA PRO A 172 6.11 -27.86 9.47
C PRO A 172 6.54 -27.77 7.99
N GLU A 173 5.70 -27.16 7.14
CA GLU A 173 5.95 -27.03 5.71
C GLU A 173 6.89 -25.85 5.43
N ASP A 174 7.80 -25.97 4.44
CA ASP A 174 8.68 -24.85 4.05
C ASP A 174 7.96 -23.81 3.21
N ALA A 175 6.88 -24.19 2.55
CA ALA A 175 6.00 -23.29 1.83
C ALA A 175 4.57 -23.84 1.79
N MET A 176 3.60 -22.93 1.88
CA MET A 176 2.18 -23.26 1.76
C MET A 176 1.38 -22.09 1.16
N THR A 177 0.16 -22.41 0.72
CA THR A 177 -0.83 -21.41 0.34
C THR A 177 -2.03 -21.53 1.27
N ILE A 178 -2.43 -20.39 1.86
CA ILE A 178 -3.67 -20.28 2.62
C ILE A 178 -4.70 -19.63 1.69
N ASP A 179 -5.70 -20.41 1.28
CA ASP A 179 -6.78 -19.96 0.38
C ASP A 179 -8.11 -20.13 1.13
N LEU A 180 -8.41 -19.18 1.99
CA LEU A 180 -9.53 -19.22 2.92
C LEU A 180 -10.27 -17.88 2.89
N PRO A 181 -11.61 -17.86 2.70
CA PRO A 181 -12.37 -16.62 2.62
C PRO A 181 -12.48 -15.93 3.97
N ILE A 182 -12.47 -14.58 3.94
CA ILE A 182 -12.48 -13.73 5.13
C ILE A 182 -13.71 -12.84 5.16
N GLU A 183 -14.38 -12.80 6.32
CA GLU A 183 -15.50 -11.88 6.59
C GLU A 183 -15.34 -11.18 7.93
N ARG A 184 -16.23 -10.24 8.23
CA ARG A 184 -16.35 -9.64 9.57
C ARG A 184 -16.89 -10.69 10.56
N LEU A 185 -16.41 -10.66 11.79
CA LEU A 185 -16.98 -11.48 12.85
C LEU A 185 -18.46 -11.14 13.06
N GLU A 186 -18.76 -9.84 13.14
CA GLU A 186 -20.10 -9.27 13.21
C GLU A 186 -20.15 -8.01 12.33
N PRO A 187 -21.35 -7.52 11.89
CA PRO A 187 -21.47 -6.38 10.97
C PRO A 187 -20.69 -5.14 11.38
N ASP A 188 -20.70 -4.80 12.68
CA ASP A 188 -20.04 -3.61 13.23
C ASP A 188 -18.64 -3.91 13.81
N SER A 189 -18.18 -5.16 13.74
CA SER A 189 -16.87 -5.57 14.27
C SER A 189 -15.72 -5.17 13.36
N PHE A 190 -14.62 -4.69 13.94
CA PHE A 190 -13.35 -4.55 13.26
C PHE A 190 -12.60 -5.90 13.13
N THR A 191 -12.98 -6.92 13.92
CA THR A 191 -12.39 -8.25 13.87
C THR A 191 -12.84 -9.00 12.62
N ARG A 192 -11.90 -9.73 12.01
CA ARG A 192 -12.13 -10.57 10.85
C ARG A 192 -11.97 -12.04 11.24
N VAL A 193 -12.66 -12.90 10.53
CA VAL A 193 -12.59 -14.37 10.73
C VAL A 193 -12.61 -15.06 9.37
N VAL A 194 -12.06 -16.28 9.34
CA VAL A 194 -12.27 -17.19 8.21
C VAL A 194 -13.71 -17.71 8.30
N ARG A 195 -14.46 -17.53 7.22
CA ARG A 195 -15.86 -17.95 7.12
C ARG A 195 -16.24 -18.24 5.67
N GLU A 196 -16.98 -19.31 5.41
CA GLU A 196 -17.29 -19.78 4.04
C GLU A 196 -18.01 -18.75 3.16
N ASP A 197 -18.87 -17.92 3.73
CA ASP A 197 -19.57 -16.83 3.05
C ASP A 197 -18.72 -15.55 2.89
N GLY A 198 -17.46 -15.60 3.30
CA GLY A 198 -16.53 -14.48 3.25
C GLY A 198 -16.00 -14.19 1.83
N LYS A 199 -15.27 -13.09 1.73
CA LYS A 199 -14.62 -12.69 0.47
C LYS A 199 -13.41 -13.56 0.20
N PRO A 200 -13.22 -14.09 -1.04
CA PRO A 200 -12.04 -14.86 -1.40
C PRO A 200 -10.75 -14.16 -0.99
N SER A 201 -9.86 -14.90 -0.33
CA SER A 201 -8.62 -14.35 0.20
C SER A 201 -7.53 -15.39 0.12
N ARG A 202 -6.38 -15.02 -0.45
CA ARG A 202 -5.26 -15.92 -0.69
C ARG A 202 -3.94 -15.32 -0.23
N THR A 203 -3.18 -16.08 0.55
CA THR A 203 -1.86 -15.72 1.07
C THR A 203 -0.86 -16.84 0.78
N GLU A 204 0.27 -16.51 0.18
CA GLU A 204 1.41 -17.41 0.03
C GLU A 204 2.33 -17.23 1.23
N VAL A 205 2.74 -18.34 1.84
CA VAL A 205 3.63 -18.37 3.01
C VAL A 205 4.88 -19.14 2.63
N ARG A 206 6.04 -18.58 2.93
CA ARG A 206 7.35 -19.24 2.81
C ARG A 206 8.06 -19.13 4.16
N VAL A 207 8.44 -20.28 4.71
CA VAL A 207 9.27 -20.36 5.92
C VAL A 207 10.69 -19.93 5.57
N LEU A 208 11.21 -18.96 6.30
CA LEU A 208 12.59 -18.49 6.17
C LEU A 208 13.48 -19.18 7.19
N GLU A 209 12.99 -19.32 8.42
CA GLU A 209 13.77 -19.86 9.53
C GLU A 209 12.85 -20.40 10.63
N ARG A 210 13.27 -21.47 11.32
CA ARG A 210 12.63 -22.02 12.53
C ARG A 210 13.57 -21.81 13.71
N LEU A 211 13.14 -20.98 14.64
CA LEU A 211 13.93 -20.52 15.78
C LEU A 211 13.45 -21.18 17.07
N CYS A 212 14.35 -21.32 18.02
CA CYS A 212 14.03 -21.63 19.41
C CYS A 212 14.68 -20.55 20.30
N ILE A 213 13.87 -19.64 20.84
CA ILE A 213 14.30 -18.51 21.64
C ILE A 213 13.69 -18.63 23.03
N ALA A 214 14.47 -18.61 24.08
CA ALA A 214 14.00 -18.81 25.48
C ALA A 214 13.09 -20.04 25.65
N GLY A 215 13.37 -21.14 24.93
CA GLY A 215 12.57 -22.39 24.94
C GLY A 215 11.25 -22.30 24.16
N ARG A 216 10.95 -21.20 23.50
CA ARG A 216 9.77 -21.04 22.65
C ARG A 216 10.09 -21.31 21.20
N ARG A 217 9.19 -22.03 20.50
CA ARG A 217 9.29 -22.32 19.07
C ARG A 217 8.71 -21.15 18.29
N ILE A 218 9.48 -20.59 17.37
CA ILE A 218 9.10 -19.43 16.56
C ILE A 218 9.44 -19.74 15.11
N THR A 219 8.60 -19.28 14.18
CA THR A 219 8.91 -19.36 12.76
C THR A 219 8.99 -17.94 12.18
N ARG A 220 10.09 -17.63 11.51
CA ARG A 220 10.21 -16.46 10.65
C ARG A 220 9.67 -16.81 9.27
N VAL A 221 8.70 -16.04 8.80
CA VAL A 221 8.03 -16.28 7.52
C VAL A 221 8.08 -15.07 6.62
N GLN A 222 8.14 -15.33 5.32
CA GLN A 222 7.82 -14.38 4.27
C GLN A 222 6.38 -14.63 3.82
N LEU A 223 5.59 -13.57 3.70
CA LEU A 223 4.19 -13.61 3.32
C LEU A 223 3.96 -12.78 2.06
N SER A 224 3.28 -13.37 1.08
CA SER A 224 2.90 -12.69 -0.17
C SER A 224 1.38 -12.73 -0.34
N PRO A 225 0.65 -11.66 0.05
CA PRO A 225 -0.80 -11.62 -0.13
C PRO A 225 -1.16 -11.41 -1.61
N VAL A 226 -1.87 -12.38 -2.19
CA VAL A 226 -2.42 -12.28 -3.57
C VAL A 226 -3.65 -11.37 -3.58
N THR A 227 -4.39 -11.31 -2.49
CA THR A 227 -5.54 -10.43 -2.25
C THR A 227 -5.22 -9.45 -1.12
N GLY A 228 -6.04 -8.40 -0.95
CA GLY A 228 -5.80 -7.35 0.07
C GLY A 228 -6.99 -7.15 1.00
N ARG A 229 -7.39 -8.17 1.77
CA ARG A 229 -8.48 -8.03 2.77
C ARG A 229 -7.95 -7.46 4.08
N THR A 230 -8.81 -6.78 4.81
CA THR A 230 -8.48 -6.24 6.14
C THR A 230 -7.99 -7.36 7.06
N HIS A 231 -6.85 -7.16 7.71
CA HIS A 231 -6.19 -8.11 8.62
C HIS A 231 -5.88 -9.48 8.01
N GLN A 232 -5.84 -9.62 6.67
CA GLN A 232 -5.76 -10.91 5.99
C GLN A 232 -4.63 -11.81 6.51
N LEU A 233 -3.39 -11.30 6.56
CA LEU A 233 -2.22 -12.09 7.00
C LEU A 233 -2.37 -12.56 8.45
N ARG A 234 -2.86 -11.69 9.31
CA ARG A 234 -3.08 -11.93 10.74
C ARG A 234 -4.14 -13.02 10.96
N VAL A 235 -5.29 -12.88 10.27
CA VAL A 235 -6.41 -13.85 10.35
C VAL A 235 -5.99 -15.21 9.80
N HIS A 236 -5.35 -15.25 8.63
CA HIS A 236 -4.93 -16.51 8.00
C HIS A 236 -3.97 -17.28 8.90
N LEU A 237 -2.90 -16.64 9.38
CA LEU A 237 -1.92 -17.30 10.24
C LEU A 237 -2.50 -17.73 11.57
N SER A 238 -3.34 -16.90 12.21
CA SER A 238 -4.04 -17.28 13.44
C SER A 238 -4.97 -18.46 13.22
N HIS A 239 -5.72 -18.51 12.12
CA HIS A 239 -6.67 -19.57 11.79
C HIS A 239 -5.99 -20.95 11.63
N ILE A 240 -4.81 -20.97 11.01
CA ILE A 240 -4.04 -22.21 10.83
C ILE A 240 -3.19 -22.60 12.06
N GLY A 241 -3.33 -21.88 13.18
CA GLY A 241 -2.68 -22.20 14.45
C GLY A 241 -1.30 -21.61 14.66
N PHE A 242 -0.85 -20.70 13.79
CA PHE A 242 0.45 -20.01 13.89
C PHE A 242 0.29 -18.49 13.97
N PRO A 243 -0.35 -17.95 15.03
CA PRO A 243 -0.60 -16.50 15.15
C PRO A 243 0.70 -15.70 15.17
N ILE A 244 0.64 -14.48 14.63
CA ILE A 244 1.78 -13.57 14.62
C ILE A 244 2.05 -13.09 16.05
N LEU A 245 3.31 -13.04 16.45
CA LEU A 245 3.72 -12.55 17.76
C LEU A 245 3.44 -11.04 17.90
N GLY A 246 3.07 -10.62 19.11
CA GLY A 246 2.70 -9.24 19.39
C GLY A 246 1.36 -8.81 18.81
N ASP A 247 0.53 -9.73 18.26
CA ASP A 247 -0.78 -9.37 17.73
C ASP A 247 -1.78 -9.09 18.85
N PRO A 248 -2.31 -7.85 18.99
CA PRO A 248 -3.22 -7.50 20.07
C PRO A 248 -4.64 -8.05 19.88
N ARG A 249 -4.96 -8.66 18.71
CA ARG A 249 -6.31 -9.05 18.33
C ARG A 249 -6.46 -10.54 18.01
N TYR A 250 -5.46 -11.15 17.38
CA TYR A 250 -5.53 -12.50 16.86
C TYR A 250 -4.56 -13.47 17.58
N ALA A 251 -3.95 -13.01 18.67
CA ALA A 251 -3.09 -13.84 19.48
C ALA A 251 -3.85 -15.03 20.12
N SER A 252 -3.20 -16.18 20.22
CA SER A 252 -3.57 -17.25 21.12
C SER A 252 -3.06 -16.98 22.53
N VAL A 253 -3.50 -17.76 23.53
CA VAL A 253 -2.95 -17.69 24.89
C VAL A 253 -1.43 -17.92 24.83
N GLN A 254 -0.98 -18.95 24.13
CA GLN A 254 0.41 -19.31 24.02
C GLN A 254 1.24 -18.22 23.33
N SER A 255 0.75 -17.62 22.22
CA SER A 255 1.49 -16.55 21.54
C SER A 255 1.56 -15.27 22.36
N SER A 256 0.54 -15.01 23.20
CA SER A 256 0.55 -13.89 24.16
C SER A 256 1.62 -14.10 25.25
N GLU A 257 1.69 -15.30 25.82
CA GLU A 257 2.73 -15.67 26.79
C GLU A 257 4.13 -15.57 26.19
N THR A 258 4.32 -16.09 24.96
CA THR A 258 5.59 -16.00 24.24
C THR A 258 5.98 -14.54 23.99
N SER A 259 5.03 -13.71 23.55
CA SER A 259 5.25 -12.28 23.31
C SER A 259 5.66 -11.55 24.59
N GLN A 260 5.03 -11.87 25.73
CA GLN A 260 5.40 -11.30 27.03
C GLN A 260 6.79 -11.76 27.48
N LEU A 261 7.08 -13.07 27.37
CA LEU A 261 8.39 -13.65 27.75
C LEU A 261 9.52 -12.98 26.96
N LEU A 262 9.34 -12.79 25.65
CA LEU A 262 10.31 -12.20 24.75
C LEU A 262 10.26 -10.67 24.71
N ARG A 263 9.43 -10.04 25.57
CA ARG A 263 9.26 -8.57 25.66
C ARG A 263 8.90 -7.90 24.34
N ILE A 264 8.17 -8.61 23.46
CA ILE A 264 7.74 -8.09 22.16
C ILE A 264 6.74 -6.94 22.39
N SER A 265 7.10 -5.74 21.93
CA SER A 265 6.37 -4.50 22.19
C SER A 265 5.40 -4.09 21.07
N PHE A 266 5.50 -4.70 19.88
CA PHE A 266 4.65 -4.42 18.71
C PHE A 266 4.39 -5.67 17.88
N LEU A 267 3.38 -5.59 17.00
CA LEU A 267 3.03 -6.66 16.06
C LEU A 267 4.23 -6.99 15.15
N GLN A 268 4.71 -8.22 15.21
CA GLN A 268 5.83 -8.71 14.41
C GLN A 268 5.39 -9.00 12.96
N LEU A 269 4.90 -7.96 12.27
CA LEU A 269 4.47 -7.96 10.86
C LEU A 269 4.92 -6.68 10.18
N PHE A 270 5.70 -6.82 9.11
CA PHE A 270 6.33 -5.69 8.42
C PHE A 270 6.24 -5.81 6.89
N ALA A 271 5.73 -4.77 6.23
CA ALA A 271 5.67 -4.67 4.77
C ALA A 271 7.05 -4.29 4.21
N ARG A 272 7.89 -5.31 3.93
CA ARG A 272 9.30 -5.17 3.60
C ARG A 272 9.57 -4.74 2.16
N GLU A 273 8.81 -5.28 1.20
CA GLU A 273 9.08 -5.03 -0.22
C GLU A 273 7.77 -4.83 -0.98
N MET A 274 7.80 -3.93 -1.95
CA MET A 274 6.73 -3.74 -2.93
C MET A 274 7.31 -3.58 -4.33
N THR A 275 6.78 -4.36 -5.29
CA THR A 275 7.13 -4.27 -6.70
C THR A 275 5.91 -3.89 -7.52
N LEU A 276 6.05 -2.91 -8.42
CA LEU A 276 4.98 -2.45 -9.31
C LEU A 276 5.58 -1.79 -10.56
N PRO A 277 4.83 -1.68 -11.67
CA PRO A 277 5.23 -0.79 -12.75
C PRO A 277 5.18 0.67 -12.29
N HIS A 278 6.18 1.46 -12.61
CA HIS A 278 6.17 2.89 -12.28
C HIS A 278 5.06 3.62 -13.07
N PRO A 279 4.16 4.38 -12.43
CA PRO A 279 2.93 4.88 -13.07
C PRO A 279 3.16 5.88 -14.22
N GLN A 280 4.33 6.49 -14.31
CA GLN A 280 4.67 7.42 -15.37
C GLN A 280 5.51 6.79 -16.49
N SER A 281 6.46 5.93 -16.16
CA SER A 281 7.40 5.33 -17.13
C SER A 281 7.05 3.90 -17.54
N GLY A 282 6.20 3.20 -16.77
CA GLY A 282 5.90 1.78 -16.96
C GLY A 282 7.05 0.84 -16.59
N GLN A 283 8.21 1.35 -16.23
CA GLN A 283 9.37 0.53 -15.87
C GLN A 283 9.16 -0.15 -14.51
N PRO A 284 9.69 -1.36 -14.28
CA PRO A 284 9.63 -2.01 -12.99
C PRO A 284 10.25 -1.15 -11.89
N LEU A 285 9.51 -0.95 -10.78
CA LEU A 285 9.99 -0.27 -9.58
C LEU A 285 9.94 -1.25 -8.41
N ILE A 286 11.08 -1.44 -7.75
CA ILE A 286 11.21 -2.27 -6.55
C ILE A 286 11.53 -1.35 -5.38
N LEU A 287 10.66 -1.34 -4.39
CA LEU A 287 10.79 -0.55 -3.16
C LEU A 287 11.09 -1.50 -2.00
N ARG A 288 12.03 -1.11 -1.14
CA ARG A 288 12.42 -1.88 0.05
C ARG A 288 12.50 -0.99 1.27
N ALA A 289 12.02 -1.51 2.39
CA ALA A 289 12.19 -0.90 3.70
C ALA A 289 13.06 -1.82 4.59
N PRO A 290 13.91 -1.26 5.45
CA PRO A 290 14.61 -2.05 6.46
C PRO A 290 13.59 -2.64 7.43
N SER A 291 13.59 -3.97 7.57
CA SER A 291 12.68 -4.66 8.49
C SER A 291 13.24 -4.60 9.91
N ASP A 292 12.39 -4.27 10.85
CA ASP A 292 12.68 -4.24 12.29
C ASP A 292 12.16 -5.49 13.03
N ILE A 293 11.65 -6.49 12.27
CA ILE A 293 11.12 -7.73 12.83
C ILE A 293 12.20 -8.50 13.60
N GLY A 294 11.93 -8.76 14.86
CA GLY A 294 12.84 -9.44 15.78
C GLY A 294 13.95 -8.58 16.35
N SER A 295 13.98 -7.27 16.06
CA SER A 295 15.01 -6.36 16.58
C SER A 295 14.92 -6.14 18.11
N ASP A 296 13.75 -6.32 18.68
CA ASP A 296 13.44 -6.22 20.10
C ASP A 296 13.59 -7.56 20.86
N ILE A 297 13.91 -8.65 20.17
CA ILE A 297 14.10 -9.97 20.78
C ILE A 297 15.56 -10.09 21.21
N THR A 298 15.81 -10.17 22.52
CA THR A 298 17.11 -10.44 23.10
C THR A 298 17.15 -11.86 23.65
N ASP A 299 18.16 -12.63 23.29
CA ASP A 299 18.56 -13.87 24.01
C ASP A 299 19.31 -13.43 25.28
N ASP A 300 18.59 -13.22 26.38
CA ASP A 300 19.19 -13.07 27.71
C ASP A 300 19.23 -14.42 28.43
#